data_38ceea789f72795302985d49cfb421f1
#
_entry.id   38ceea789f72795302985d49cfb421f1
#
_cell.length_a   1.000
_cell.length_b   1.000
_cell.length_c   1.000
_cell.angle_alpha   90.00
_cell.angle_beta   90.00
_cell.angle_gamma   90.00
#
_symmetry.space_group_name_H-M   'P 1'
#
loop_
_entity.id
_entity.type
_entity.pdbx_description
1 polymer ?
#
loop_
_entity_poly.entity_id
_entity_poly.type
_entity_poly.pdbx_seq_one_letter_code
_entity_poly.pdbx_strand_id
1 'polypeptide(L)'
;NPDGYVFPTGGIKFDSRPPSPPASMNCGSLPDPDLVFKNCKPLQRGAIFQCVKTGPHVVNACYKYDIKVELPGGGKPIEVDPWAKLK
;
A
#
# COMPACT_ATOMS: atom_id res chain seq x y z
N ASN A 1 6.87 6.69 -15.44
CA ASN A 1 7.75 6.89 -14.30
C ASN A 1 8.95 7.74 -14.72
N PRO A 2 8.93 9.06 -14.45
CA PRO A 2 9.95 9.97 -14.94
C PRO A 2 11.36 9.68 -14.41
N ASP A 3 11.47 9.06 -13.24
CA ASP A 3 12.76 8.79 -12.61
C ASP A 3 13.26 7.37 -12.85
N GLY A 4 12.52 6.58 -13.63
CA GLY A 4 12.91 5.21 -13.92
C GLY A 4 12.66 4.21 -12.80
N TYR A 5 12.11 4.63 -11.67
CA TYR A 5 11.76 3.71 -10.58
C TYR A 5 10.56 2.86 -10.97
N VAL A 6 10.57 1.61 -10.53
CA VAL A 6 9.48 0.65 -10.79
C VAL A 6 9.09 -0.05 -9.50
N PHE A 7 7.86 -0.54 -9.47
CA PHE A 7 7.35 -1.37 -8.38
C PHE A 7 7.80 -2.81 -8.60
N PRO A 8 8.50 -3.43 -7.63
CA PRO A 8 8.75 -4.87 -7.66
C PRO A 8 7.51 -5.63 -7.20
N THR A 9 7.55 -6.95 -7.33
CA THR A 9 6.55 -7.81 -6.67
C THR A 9 6.58 -7.50 -5.17
N GLY A 10 5.40 -7.29 -4.60
CA GLY A 10 5.32 -6.88 -3.20
C GLY A 10 5.72 -5.42 -2.96
N GLY A 11 5.75 -4.59 -4.02
CA GLY A 11 6.10 -3.18 -3.90
C GLY A 11 5.15 -2.37 -3.02
N ILE A 12 3.91 -2.82 -2.86
CA ILE A 12 3.00 -2.28 -1.86
C ILE A 12 2.53 -3.43 -0.98
N LYS A 13 2.74 -3.33 0.32
CA LYS A 13 2.29 -4.32 1.29
C LYS A 13 1.52 -3.65 2.39
N PHE A 14 0.34 -4.19 2.69
CA PHE A 14 -0.46 -3.73 3.80
C PHE A 14 -0.04 -4.44 5.08
N ASP A 15 0.00 -3.67 6.18
CA ASP A 15 0.37 -4.22 7.48
C ASP A 15 -0.90 -4.77 8.15
N SER A 16 -0.93 -6.08 8.40
CA SER A 16 -2.07 -6.74 9.05
C SER A 16 -2.10 -6.51 10.56
N ARG A 17 -1.02 -6.02 11.15
CA ARG A 17 -0.94 -5.69 12.57
C ARG A 17 -0.29 -4.33 12.74
N PRO A 18 -0.98 -3.26 12.30
CA PRO A 18 -0.37 -1.93 12.30
C PRO A 18 -0.19 -1.40 13.71
N PRO A 19 0.76 -0.45 13.89
CA PRO A 19 0.84 0.29 15.14
C PRO A 19 -0.39 1.19 15.30
N SER A 20 -0.49 1.85 16.45
CA SER A 20 -1.57 2.81 16.65
C SER A 20 -1.46 3.95 15.63
N PRO A 21 -2.56 4.29 14.93
CA PRO A 21 -2.52 5.40 13.99
C PRO A 21 -2.35 6.74 14.69
N PRO A 22 -1.87 7.77 13.98
CA PRO A 22 -1.86 9.11 14.54
C PRO A 22 -3.27 9.54 14.97
N ALA A 23 -3.38 10.14 16.14
CA ALA A 23 -4.69 10.55 16.66
C ALA A 23 -5.41 11.50 15.71
N SER A 24 -4.66 12.33 14.98
CA SER A 24 -5.23 13.28 14.03
C SER A 24 -5.95 12.61 12.86
N MET A 25 -5.71 11.33 12.60
CA MET A 25 -6.41 10.64 11.53
C MET A 25 -7.85 10.26 11.88
N ASN A 26 -8.17 10.16 13.15
CA ASN A 26 -9.53 9.79 13.60
C ASN A 26 -10.04 8.53 12.93
N CYS A 27 -9.26 7.45 13.00
CA CYS A 27 -9.63 6.19 12.38
C CYS A 27 -10.81 5.55 13.10
N GLY A 28 -11.86 5.19 12.35
CA GLY A 28 -13.01 4.50 12.90
C GLY A 28 -12.76 3.01 13.14
N SER A 29 -11.86 2.42 12.36
CA SER A 29 -11.52 1.01 12.49
C SER A 29 -10.17 0.72 11.83
N LEU A 30 -9.60 -0.43 12.18
CA LEU A 30 -8.36 -0.93 11.59
C LEU A 30 -8.62 -2.36 11.07
N PRO A 31 -9.37 -2.50 9.95
CA PRO A 31 -9.70 -3.83 9.43
C PRO A 31 -8.46 -4.56 8.93
N ASP A 32 -8.58 -5.89 8.85
CA ASP A 32 -7.52 -6.70 8.25
C ASP A 32 -7.45 -6.41 6.75
N PRO A 33 -6.33 -5.86 6.26
CA PRO A 33 -6.22 -5.55 4.84
C PRO A 33 -6.27 -6.79 3.94
N ASP A 34 -5.89 -7.96 4.44
CA ASP A 34 -5.92 -9.18 3.65
C ASP A 34 -7.35 -9.61 3.30
N LEU A 35 -8.34 -9.12 4.03
CA LEU A 35 -9.75 -9.38 3.74
C LEU A 35 -10.32 -8.39 2.72
N VAL A 36 -9.62 -7.32 2.43
CA VAL A 36 -10.10 -6.22 1.59
C VAL A 36 -9.32 -6.11 0.29
N PHE A 37 -8.00 -6.21 0.35
CA PHE A 37 -7.13 -6.02 -0.81
C PHE A 37 -6.56 -7.35 -1.27
N LYS A 38 -6.87 -7.73 -2.52
CA LYS A 38 -6.48 -9.01 -3.11
C LYS A 38 -5.72 -8.78 -4.41
N ASN A 39 -4.94 -9.79 -4.78
CA ASN A 39 -4.26 -9.83 -6.07
C ASN A 39 -3.41 -8.57 -6.34
N CYS A 40 -2.69 -8.14 -5.32
CA CYS A 40 -1.79 -7.00 -5.44
C CYS A 40 -0.59 -7.38 -6.30
N LYS A 41 -0.35 -6.64 -7.36
CA LYS A 41 0.75 -6.95 -8.28
C LYS A 41 1.18 -5.73 -9.07
N PRO A 42 2.43 -5.71 -9.53
CA PRO A 42 2.86 -4.68 -10.46
C PRO A 42 2.31 -4.94 -11.86
N LEU A 43 2.01 -3.88 -12.59
CA LEU A 43 1.53 -3.91 -13.96
C LEU A 43 2.40 -2.99 -14.80
N GLN A 44 2.32 -3.16 -16.15
CA GLN A 44 3.02 -2.30 -17.09
C GLN A 44 4.52 -2.19 -16.75
N ARG A 45 5.16 -3.34 -16.56
CA ARG A 45 6.59 -3.44 -16.24
C ARG A 45 6.97 -2.67 -14.97
N GLY A 46 6.04 -2.64 -14.00
CA GLY A 46 6.30 -2.00 -12.72
C GLY A 46 5.98 -0.51 -12.67
N ALA A 47 5.42 0.05 -13.74
CA ALA A 47 5.01 1.47 -13.73
C ALA A 47 3.83 1.72 -12.83
N ILE A 48 2.98 0.71 -12.62
CA ILE A 48 1.76 0.78 -11.80
C ILE A 48 1.74 -0.39 -10.85
N PHE A 49 1.21 -0.18 -9.64
CA PHE A 49 0.92 -1.27 -8.71
C PHE A 49 -0.59 -1.26 -8.44
N GLN A 50 -1.23 -2.41 -8.58
CA GLN A 50 -2.68 -2.52 -8.46
C GLN A 50 -3.08 -3.62 -7.51
N CYS A 51 -4.05 -3.31 -6.64
CA CYS A 51 -4.75 -4.29 -5.82
C CYS A 51 -6.22 -4.27 -6.19
N VAL A 52 -6.87 -5.44 -6.09
CA VAL A 52 -8.32 -5.53 -6.21
C VAL A 52 -8.93 -5.34 -4.84
N LYS A 53 -9.80 -4.35 -4.69
CA LYS A 53 -10.53 -4.14 -3.46
C LYS A 53 -11.78 -5.03 -3.45
N THR A 54 -11.91 -5.85 -2.41
CA THR A 54 -13.06 -6.75 -2.22
C THR A 54 -13.75 -6.44 -0.90
N GLY A 55 -15.00 -6.89 -0.78
CA GLY A 55 -15.77 -6.70 0.45
C GLY A 55 -16.39 -5.30 0.55
N PRO A 56 -17.10 -5.03 1.66
CA PRO A 56 -17.80 -3.77 1.82
C PRO A 56 -16.85 -2.61 2.05
N HIS A 57 -17.26 -1.43 1.60
CA HIS A 57 -16.54 -0.19 1.87
C HIS A 57 -16.87 0.26 3.31
N VAL A 58 -15.83 0.39 4.14
CA VAL A 58 -15.99 0.83 5.52
C VAL A 58 -15.44 2.24 5.64
N VAL A 59 -16.32 3.20 5.89
CA VAL A 59 -15.95 4.61 6.02
C VAL A 59 -15.06 4.79 7.26
N ASN A 60 -14.02 5.59 7.11
CA ASN A 60 -13.02 5.89 8.16
C ASN A 60 -12.14 4.69 8.55
N ALA A 61 -12.18 3.60 7.79
CA ALA A 61 -11.21 2.52 7.97
C ALA A 61 -9.83 3.00 7.57
N CYS A 62 -8.82 2.71 8.39
CA CYS A 62 -7.44 3.08 8.11
C CYS A 62 -6.60 1.85 7.84
N TYR A 63 -5.63 2.00 6.95
CA TYR A 63 -4.70 0.94 6.59
C TYR A 63 -3.28 1.50 6.63
N LYS A 64 -2.39 0.76 7.27
CA LYS A 64 -0.96 1.03 7.22
C LYS A 64 -0.37 0.21 6.08
N TYR A 65 0.48 0.82 5.27
CA TYR A 65 1.10 0.09 4.17
C TYR A 65 2.52 0.58 3.94
N ASP A 66 3.31 -0.25 3.27
CA ASP A 66 4.68 0.06 2.89
C ASP A 66 4.75 0.13 1.38
N ILE A 67 5.43 1.15 0.87
CA ILE A 67 5.70 1.31 -0.56
C ILE A 67 7.18 1.14 -0.77
N LYS A 68 7.55 0.28 -1.74
CA LYS A 68 8.93 0.09 -2.15
C LYS A 68 9.02 0.23 -3.66
N VAL A 69 9.93 1.03 -4.14
CA VAL A 69 10.24 1.16 -5.57
C VAL A 69 11.73 0.95 -5.77
N GLU A 70 12.09 0.41 -6.93
CA GLU A 70 13.47 0.05 -7.26
C GLU A 70 13.86 0.62 -8.62
N LEU A 71 15.16 0.83 -8.81
CA LEU A 71 15.72 1.12 -10.13
C LEU A 71 16.02 -0.20 -10.84
N PRO A 72 15.56 -0.41 -12.08
CA PRO A 72 15.79 -1.67 -12.80
C PRO A 72 17.26 -2.05 -12.95
N GLY A 73 18.15 -1.07 -13.05
CA GLY A 73 19.58 -1.31 -13.18
C GLY A 73 20.31 -1.52 -11.86
N GLY A 74 19.59 -1.59 -10.76
CA GLY A 74 20.15 -1.68 -9.42
C GLY A 74 20.17 -0.33 -8.73
N GLY A 75 20.80 -0.26 -7.58
CA GLY A 75 20.80 0.94 -6.76
C GLY A 75 19.96 0.76 -5.52
N LYS A 76 19.92 1.78 -4.69
CA LYS A 76 19.23 1.72 -3.42
C LYS A 76 17.72 1.89 -3.61
N PRO A 77 16.89 0.97 -3.13
CA PRO A 77 15.45 1.14 -3.22
C PRO A 77 14.97 2.31 -2.34
N ILE A 78 13.83 2.87 -2.73
CA ILE A 78 13.15 3.89 -1.93
C ILE A 78 11.98 3.21 -1.23
N GLU A 79 11.88 3.40 0.09
CA GLU A 79 10.81 2.83 0.90
C GLU A 79 10.16 3.92 1.74
N VAL A 80 8.82 3.91 1.78
CA VAL A 80 8.02 4.77 2.66
C VAL A 80 6.90 3.94 3.27
N ASP A 81 6.38 4.36 4.41
CA ASP A 81 5.35 3.60 5.13
C ASP A 81 4.17 4.48 5.56
N PRO A 82 3.37 4.92 4.59
CA PRO A 82 2.25 5.83 4.86
C PRO A 82 1.03 5.14 5.45
N TRP A 83 0.06 5.96 5.84
CA TRP A 83 -1.28 5.53 6.22
C TRP A 83 -2.27 5.96 5.15
N ALA A 84 -3.35 5.18 4.98
CA ALA A 84 -4.47 5.52 4.13
C ALA A 84 -5.77 5.44 4.94
N LYS A 85 -6.68 6.38 4.70
CA LYS A 85 -7.99 6.41 5.35
C LYS A 85 -9.07 6.44 4.27
N LEU A 86 -10.02 5.54 4.35
CA LEU A 86 -11.15 5.50 3.42
C LEU A 86 -12.16 6.59 3.76
N LYS A 87 -12.70 7.18 2.73
CA LYS A 87 -13.73 8.23 2.86
C LYS A 87 -15.11 7.69 2.62
#